data_fa017088b608f9983c8168298d4a7bfe
#
_entry.id   fa017088b608f9983c8168298d4a7bfe
#
_cell.length_a   1.000
_cell.length_b   1.000
_cell.length_c   1.000
_cell.angle_alpha   90.00
_cell.angle_beta   90.00
_cell.angle_gamma   90.00
#
_symmetry.space_group_name_H-M   'P 1'
#
loop_
_entity.id
_entity.type
_entity.pdbx_description
1 polymer ?
#
loop_
_entity_poly.entity_id
_entity_poly.type
_entity_poly.pdbx_seq_one_letter_code
_entity_poly.pdbx_strand_id
1 'polypeptide(L)'
;MKQKKSASILKKFLLFNFTVFSILGLFTIIYLEAIQPTLINDRSSNHKIVINNTKENLERLNIDYTKKGIREFLLSTRFLFQSLDRVQFYDLSGNLIGDTNILDLDQSVFSRSEIIFEQTLGEDAITPEIEERLDEEQKNEIKDIIINKYDEEIMTLTDDEKNNFIVSTLSKIKFQEKDIGYIVVSEQANDIIIAVKERKAFIIRTMIAVAI
;
A
#
# COMPACT_ATOMS: atom_id res chain seq x y z
N MET A 1 21.84 -13.28 62.93
CA MET A 1 21.18 -12.07 62.27
C MET A 1 21.71 -11.65 60.92
N LYS A 2 22.34 -12.51 60.09
CA LYS A 2 22.89 -12.17 58.76
C LYS A 2 21.95 -12.45 57.56
N GLN A 3 20.88 -13.23 57.73
CA GLN A 3 20.00 -13.61 56.63
C GLN A 3 19.05 -12.50 56.10
N LYS A 4 18.65 -11.53 56.95
CA LYS A 4 17.72 -10.44 56.51
C LYS A 4 18.32 -9.45 55.50
N LYS A 5 19.66 -9.21 55.53
CA LYS A 5 20.31 -8.27 54.59
C LYS A 5 20.43 -8.86 53.18
N SER A 6 20.71 -10.17 53.07
CA SER A 6 20.82 -10.87 51.76
C SER A 6 19.49 -10.91 51.02
N ALA A 7 18.39 -11.22 51.69
CA ALA A 7 17.06 -11.21 51.11
C ALA A 7 16.60 -9.81 50.62
N SER A 8 17.06 -8.73 51.28
CA SER A 8 16.78 -7.35 50.88
C SER A 8 17.52 -6.94 49.60
N ILE A 9 18.76 -7.38 49.42
CA ILE A 9 19.57 -7.11 48.23
C ILE A 9 18.99 -7.85 47.02
N LEU A 10 18.66 -9.13 47.20
CA LEU A 10 18.02 -9.95 46.15
C LEU A 10 16.69 -9.35 45.67
N LYS A 11 15.84 -8.89 46.60
CA LYS A 11 14.58 -8.22 46.26
C LYS A 11 14.79 -6.93 45.44
N LYS A 12 15.78 -6.12 45.83
CA LYS A 12 16.10 -4.88 45.08
C LYS A 12 16.63 -5.19 43.70
N PHE A 13 17.48 -6.19 43.55
CA PHE A 13 18.00 -6.64 42.27
C PHE A 13 16.88 -7.18 41.36
N LEU A 14 15.99 -7.99 41.94
CA LEU A 14 14.85 -8.56 41.22
C LEU A 14 13.86 -7.48 40.79
N LEU A 15 13.60 -6.48 41.66
CA LEU A 15 12.76 -5.33 41.32
C LEU A 15 13.38 -4.49 40.20
N PHE A 16 14.69 -4.24 40.27
CA PHE A 16 15.40 -3.49 39.24
C PHE A 16 15.31 -4.20 37.88
N ASN A 17 15.62 -5.50 37.84
CA ASN A 17 15.50 -6.28 36.61
C ASN A 17 14.07 -6.27 36.05
N PHE A 18 13.07 -6.47 36.93
CA PHE A 18 11.66 -6.41 36.51
C PHE A 18 11.30 -5.04 35.88
N THR A 19 11.78 -3.95 36.48
CA THR A 19 11.55 -2.61 35.96
C THR A 19 12.20 -2.44 34.60
N VAL A 20 13.45 -2.86 34.41
CA VAL A 20 14.14 -2.80 33.12
C VAL A 20 13.42 -3.64 32.08
N PHE A 21 13.01 -4.87 32.39
CA PHE A 21 12.26 -5.72 31.49
C PHE A 21 10.88 -5.13 31.11
N SER A 22 10.21 -4.49 32.08
CA SER A 22 8.92 -3.82 31.81
C SER A 22 9.08 -2.65 30.84
N ILE A 23 10.13 -1.86 31.01
CA ILE A 23 10.44 -0.74 30.10
C ILE A 23 10.78 -1.26 28.71
N LEU A 24 11.65 -2.26 28.60
CA LEU A 24 12.00 -2.89 27.31
C LEU A 24 10.77 -3.50 26.63
N GLY A 25 9.90 -4.17 27.40
CA GLY A 25 8.65 -4.71 26.89
C GLY A 25 7.73 -3.65 26.31
N LEU A 26 7.59 -2.51 27.02
CA LEU A 26 6.80 -1.38 26.53
C LEU A 26 7.34 -0.83 25.21
N PHE A 27 8.65 -0.58 25.13
CA PHE A 27 9.27 -0.10 23.89
C PHE A 27 9.12 -1.10 22.74
N THR A 28 9.19 -2.38 23.04
CA THR A 28 9.00 -3.45 22.06
C THR A 28 7.58 -3.44 21.49
N ILE A 29 6.56 -3.26 22.32
CA ILE A 29 5.17 -3.18 21.88
C ILE A 29 4.99 -1.97 20.95
N ILE A 30 5.45 -0.78 21.37
CA ILE A 30 5.38 0.44 20.56
C ILE A 30 6.08 0.25 19.21
N TYR A 31 7.27 -0.36 19.21
CA TYR A 31 8.00 -0.65 17.99
C TYR A 31 7.23 -1.61 17.06
N LEU A 32 6.62 -2.67 17.61
CA LEU A 32 5.85 -3.64 16.84
C LEU A 32 4.60 -3.02 16.19
N GLU A 33 3.97 -2.07 16.87
CA GLU A 33 2.82 -1.33 16.31
C GLU A 33 3.23 -0.34 15.22
N ALA A 34 4.43 0.22 15.30
CA ALA A 34 4.93 1.20 14.33
C ALA A 34 5.46 0.58 13.02
N ILE A 35 5.73 -0.73 12.96
CA ILE A 35 6.34 -1.37 11.79
C ILE A 35 5.44 -1.27 10.55
N GLN A 36 4.18 -1.66 10.68
CA GLN A 36 3.25 -1.69 9.55
C GLN A 36 2.99 -0.29 8.96
N PRO A 37 2.63 0.72 9.76
CA PRO A 37 2.45 2.08 9.25
C PRO A 37 3.70 2.64 8.56
N THR A 38 4.90 2.32 9.08
CA THR A 38 6.17 2.76 8.48
C THR A 38 6.34 2.17 7.07
N LEU A 39 6.12 0.85 6.91
CA LEU A 39 6.24 0.19 5.60
C LEU A 39 5.19 0.69 4.59
N ILE A 40 3.96 0.96 5.05
CA ILE A 40 2.91 1.57 4.23
C ILE A 40 3.34 2.97 3.78
N ASN A 41 3.88 3.78 4.69
CA ASN A 41 4.33 5.13 4.37
C ASN A 41 5.51 5.13 3.38
N ASP A 42 6.45 4.18 3.51
CA ASP A 42 7.55 4.00 2.57
C ASP A 42 7.02 3.66 1.17
N ARG A 43 6.03 2.74 1.06
CA ARG A 43 5.37 2.38 -0.19
C ARG A 43 4.65 3.60 -0.79
N SER A 44 3.86 4.30 0.00
CA SER A 44 3.18 5.53 -0.41
C SER A 44 4.16 6.61 -0.88
N SER A 45 5.33 6.73 -0.25
CA SER A 45 6.38 7.67 -0.66
C SER A 45 6.92 7.35 -2.06
N ASN A 46 7.08 6.07 -2.40
CA ASN A 46 7.43 5.65 -3.75
C ASN A 46 6.32 5.99 -4.76
N HIS A 47 5.05 5.75 -4.41
CA HIS A 47 3.91 6.16 -5.24
C HIS A 47 3.90 7.67 -5.50
N LYS A 48 4.21 8.49 -4.48
CA LYS A 48 4.29 9.96 -4.64
C LYS A 48 5.32 10.38 -5.67
N ILE A 49 6.47 9.71 -5.74
CA ILE A 49 7.50 9.97 -6.75
C ILE A 49 6.94 9.67 -8.15
N VAL A 50 6.28 8.52 -8.34
CA VAL A 50 5.68 8.17 -9.63
C VAL A 50 4.57 9.15 -10.01
N ILE A 51 3.70 9.51 -9.06
CA ILE A 51 2.63 10.49 -9.27
C ILE A 51 3.19 11.83 -9.73
N ASN A 52 4.23 12.35 -9.06
CA ASN A 52 4.84 13.63 -9.41
C ASN A 52 5.49 13.58 -10.81
N ASN A 53 6.25 12.52 -11.11
CA ASN A 53 6.82 12.31 -12.43
C ASN A 53 5.73 12.22 -13.52
N THR A 54 4.61 11.59 -13.21
CA THR A 54 3.46 11.48 -14.12
C THR A 54 2.82 12.85 -14.37
N LYS A 55 2.61 13.65 -13.31
CA LYS A 55 2.08 15.01 -13.43
C LYS A 55 2.99 15.89 -14.31
N GLU A 56 4.29 15.87 -14.05
CA GLU A 56 5.29 16.61 -14.84
C GLU A 56 5.28 16.16 -16.33
N ASN A 57 5.15 14.87 -16.60
CA ASN A 57 5.08 14.36 -17.97
C ASN A 57 3.77 14.75 -18.66
N LEU A 58 2.62 14.70 -17.99
CA LEU A 58 1.35 15.16 -18.53
C LEU A 58 1.40 16.65 -18.92
N GLU A 59 1.98 17.48 -18.05
CA GLU A 59 2.15 18.91 -18.29
C GLU A 59 3.14 19.17 -19.42
N ARG A 60 4.33 18.57 -19.39
CA ARG A 60 5.38 18.73 -20.40
C ARG A 60 4.93 18.32 -21.80
N LEU A 61 4.14 17.26 -21.91
CA LEU A 61 3.62 16.74 -23.18
C LEU A 61 2.31 17.41 -23.59
N ASN A 62 1.79 18.34 -22.77
CA ASN A 62 0.52 19.02 -22.97
C ASN A 62 -0.63 18.06 -23.31
N ILE A 63 -0.77 17.01 -22.50
CA ILE A 63 -1.76 15.96 -22.71
C ILE A 63 -3.16 16.48 -22.34
N ASP A 64 -4.10 16.35 -23.24
CA ASP A 64 -5.51 16.60 -22.94
C ASP A 64 -6.02 15.61 -21.91
N TYR A 65 -6.53 16.11 -20.78
CA TYR A 65 -7.04 15.27 -19.69
C TYR A 65 -8.44 14.73 -20.01
N THR A 66 -8.51 13.93 -21.07
CA THR A 66 -9.70 13.25 -21.59
C THR A 66 -9.41 11.75 -21.67
N LYS A 67 -10.46 10.93 -21.78
CA LYS A 67 -10.32 9.47 -21.94
C LYS A 67 -9.38 9.10 -23.11
N LYS A 68 -9.44 9.83 -24.22
CA LYS A 68 -8.58 9.60 -25.39
C LYS A 68 -7.13 10.02 -25.11
N GLY A 69 -6.91 11.23 -24.60
CA GLY A 69 -5.57 11.76 -24.33
C GLY A 69 -4.84 10.94 -23.26
N ILE A 70 -5.53 10.56 -22.18
CA ILE A 70 -4.96 9.69 -21.13
C ILE A 70 -4.63 8.29 -21.66
N ARG A 71 -5.49 7.72 -22.53
CA ARG A 71 -5.19 6.43 -23.16
C ARG A 71 -3.92 6.50 -24.03
N GLU A 72 -3.79 7.52 -24.86
CA GLU A 72 -2.59 7.73 -25.72
C GLU A 72 -1.34 7.96 -24.86
N PHE A 73 -1.46 8.72 -23.78
CA PHE A 73 -0.39 8.91 -22.81
C PHE A 73 0.04 7.59 -22.16
N LEU A 74 -0.89 6.79 -21.66
CA LEU A 74 -0.59 5.50 -21.04
C LEU A 74 0.07 4.53 -22.03
N LEU A 75 -0.36 4.50 -23.28
CA LEU A 75 0.26 3.67 -24.33
C LEU A 75 1.71 4.09 -24.63
N SER A 76 1.97 5.40 -24.66
CA SER A 76 3.31 5.94 -24.97
C SER A 76 4.27 5.89 -23.80
N THR A 77 3.77 5.88 -22.54
CA THR A 77 4.56 5.95 -21.31
C THR A 77 4.46 4.70 -20.46
N ARG A 78 3.98 3.59 -21.01
CA ARG A 78 3.77 2.32 -20.29
C ARG A 78 4.99 1.87 -19.46
N PHE A 79 6.21 2.10 -19.97
CA PHE A 79 7.44 1.74 -19.27
C PHE A 79 7.60 2.44 -17.91
N LEU A 80 6.97 3.60 -17.70
CA LEU A 80 7.02 4.32 -16.42
C LEU A 80 6.24 3.60 -15.30
N PHE A 81 5.30 2.73 -15.68
CA PHE A 81 4.39 2.05 -14.76
C PHE A 81 4.66 0.55 -14.61
N GLN A 82 5.73 0.03 -15.21
CA GLN A 82 6.04 -1.41 -15.22
C GLN A 82 6.27 -2.03 -13.83
N SER A 83 6.69 -1.22 -12.86
CA SER A 83 6.92 -1.66 -11.48
C SER A 83 5.69 -1.52 -10.57
N LEU A 84 4.57 -1.05 -11.12
CA LEU A 84 3.32 -0.83 -10.39
C LEU A 84 2.27 -1.80 -10.88
N ASP A 85 1.41 -2.24 -9.98
CA ASP A 85 0.34 -3.15 -10.34
C ASP A 85 -0.75 -2.42 -11.13
N ARG A 86 -1.13 -1.20 -10.68
CA ARG A 86 -2.20 -0.46 -11.32
C ARG A 86 -2.04 1.05 -11.18
N VAL A 87 -2.32 1.79 -12.26
CA VAL A 87 -2.44 3.24 -12.26
C VAL A 87 -3.76 3.63 -12.94
N GLN A 88 -4.54 4.43 -12.24
CA GLN A 88 -5.87 4.87 -12.67
C GLN A 88 -5.96 6.39 -12.70
N PHE A 89 -6.70 6.92 -13.66
CA PHE A 89 -6.95 8.35 -13.83
C PHE A 89 -8.45 8.60 -13.76
N TYR A 90 -8.83 9.60 -12.98
CA TYR A 90 -10.22 9.98 -12.76
C TYR A 90 -10.43 11.46 -13.11
N ASP A 91 -11.60 11.81 -13.65
CA ASP A 91 -11.99 13.20 -13.82
C ASP A 91 -12.38 13.85 -12.49
N LEU A 92 -12.73 15.13 -12.49
CA LEU A 92 -13.15 15.86 -11.29
C LEU A 92 -14.47 15.35 -10.68
N SER A 93 -15.25 14.60 -11.45
CA SER A 93 -16.50 13.97 -11.00
C SER A 93 -16.29 12.55 -10.48
N GLY A 94 -15.03 12.07 -10.41
CA GLY A 94 -14.69 10.72 -9.97
C GLY A 94 -15.01 9.63 -11.01
N ASN A 95 -15.17 9.97 -12.29
CA ASN A 95 -15.34 8.96 -13.33
C ASN A 95 -13.97 8.51 -13.85
N LEU A 96 -13.80 7.20 -14.03
CA LEU A 96 -12.57 6.60 -14.55
C LEU A 96 -12.38 6.98 -16.03
N ILE A 97 -11.24 7.61 -16.35
CA ILE A 97 -10.87 8.02 -17.70
C ILE A 97 -9.68 7.26 -18.27
N GLY A 98 -8.87 6.61 -17.42
CA GLY A 98 -7.74 5.77 -17.85
C GLY A 98 -7.36 4.76 -16.77
N ASP A 99 -6.90 3.58 -17.22
CA ASP A 99 -6.51 2.48 -16.35
C ASP A 99 -5.48 1.60 -17.06
N THR A 100 -4.37 1.31 -16.40
CA THR A 100 -3.31 0.46 -16.95
C THR A 100 -3.77 -0.98 -17.16
N ASN A 101 -4.67 -1.52 -16.31
CA ASN A 101 -5.20 -2.88 -16.44
C ASN A 101 -6.03 -3.06 -17.72
N ILE A 102 -6.83 -2.05 -18.07
CA ILE A 102 -7.66 -2.10 -19.30
C ILE A 102 -6.78 -2.10 -20.55
N LEU A 103 -5.62 -1.44 -20.51
CA LEU A 103 -4.67 -1.43 -21.62
C LEU A 103 -4.02 -2.80 -21.85
N ASP A 104 -3.83 -3.56 -20.78
CA ASP A 104 -3.26 -4.92 -20.85
C ASP A 104 -4.23 -5.93 -21.45
N LEU A 105 -5.54 -5.70 -21.31
CA LEU A 105 -6.60 -6.54 -21.89
C LEU A 105 -6.84 -6.26 -23.39
N ASP A 106 -6.34 -5.14 -23.93
CA ASP A 106 -6.47 -4.80 -25.36
C ASP A 106 -5.43 -5.57 -26.19
N GLN A 107 -5.76 -6.81 -26.52
CA GLN A 107 -4.90 -7.74 -27.28
C GLN A 107 -4.45 -7.21 -28.66
N SER A 108 -5.05 -6.12 -29.16
CA SER A 108 -4.70 -5.53 -30.46
C SER A 108 -3.35 -4.82 -30.46
N VAL A 109 -2.77 -4.53 -29.31
CA VAL A 109 -1.55 -3.71 -29.17
C VAL A 109 -0.31 -4.54 -28.78
N PHE A 110 -0.49 -5.70 -28.15
CA PHE A 110 0.64 -6.55 -27.72
C PHE A 110 0.30 -8.04 -27.84
N SER A 111 1.07 -8.76 -28.66
CA SER A 111 1.15 -10.22 -28.56
C SER A 111 1.89 -10.55 -27.25
N ARG A 112 1.15 -10.79 -26.19
CA ARG A 112 1.70 -11.20 -24.91
C ARG A 112 2.04 -12.68 -24.98
N SER A 113 3.29 -13.02 -24.66
CA SER A 113 3.62 -14.37 -24.26
C SER A 113 2.72 -14.78 -23.08
N GLU A 114 2.06 -15.93 -23.22
CA GLU A 114 1.16 -16.51 -22.23
C GLU A 114 1.76 -16.42 -20.82
N ILE A 115 1.08 -15.67 -19.94
CA ILE A 115 1.33 -15.82 -18.51
C ILE A 115 0.73 -17.19 -18.16
N ILE A 116 1.58 -18.16 -17.92
CA ILE A 116 1.20 -19.42 -17.32
C ILE A 116 0.75 -19.08 -15.89
N PHE A 117 -0.55 -18.99 -15.68
CA PHE A 117 -1.10 -19.07 -14.33
C PHE A 117 -0.77 -20.47 -13.81
N GLU A 118 0.21 -20.58 -12.92
CA GLU A 118 0.26 -21.73 -12.05
C GLU A 118 -1.00 -21.69 -11.18
N GLN A 119 -2.02 -22.43 -11.62
CA GLN A 119 -3.18 -22.71 -10.80
C GLN A 119 -2.72 -23.53 -9.60
N THR A 120 -2.46 -22.85 -8.51
CA THR A 120 -2.55 -23.49 -7.20
C THR A 120 -4.04 -23.85 -7.03
N LEU A 121 -4.36 -25.12 -7.20
CA LEU A 121 -5.67 -25.71 -6.89
C LEU A 121 -5.94 -25.55 -5.39
N GLY A 122 -6.42 -24.39 -4.97
CA GLY A 122 -7.00 -24.10 -3.67
C GLY A 122 -8.49 -23.80 -3.89
N GLU A 123 -9.34 -24.27 -2.99
CA GLU A 123 -10.81 -24.22 -3.06
C GLU A 123 -11.45 -22.81 -3.16
N ASP A 124 -10.68 -21.74 -3.32
CA ASP A 124 -11.14 -20.36 -3.47
C ASP A 124 -10.69 -19.75 -4.81
N ALA A 125 -10.94 -20.44 -5.94
CA ALA A 125 -10.67 -19.87 -7.25
C ALA A 125 -11.53 -18.61 -7.45
N ILE A 126 -10.88 -17.43 -7.54
CA ILE A 126 -11.54 -16.18 -7.93
C ILE A 126 -12.04 -16.37 -9.36
N THR A 127 -13.36 -16.38 -9.54
CA THR A 127 -13.95 -16.44 -10.88
C THR A 127 -13.87 -15.07 -11.55
N PRO A 128 -13.81 -14.98 -12.90
CA PRO A 128 -13.80 -13.71 -13.61
C PRO A 128 -14.93 -12.76 -13.20
N GLU A 129 -16.10 -13.29 -12.85
CA GLU A 129 -17.26 -12.51 -12.37
C GLU A 129 -17.03 -11.90 -10.99
N ILE A 130 -16.28 -12.56 -10.11
CA ILE A 130 -15.91 -12.04 -8.79
C ILE A 130 -14.85 -10.95 -8.96
N GLU A 131 -13.87 -11.15 -9.84
CA GLU A 131 -12.82 -10.15 -10.14
C GLU A 131 -13.41 -8.87 -10.73
N GLU A 132 -14.36 -8.98 -11.67
CA GLU A 132 -15.06 -7.84 -12.27
C GLU A 132 -15.90 -7.08 -11.22
N ARG A 133 -16.57 -7.79 -10.31
CA ARG A 133 -17.34 -7.18 -9.21
C ARG A 133 -16.46 -6.44 -8.21
N LEU A 134 -15.34 -7.02 -7.80
CA LEU A 134 -14.38 -6.39 -6.90
C LEU A 134 -13.79 -5.12 -7.54
N ASP A 135 -13.51 -5.17 -8.84
CA ASP A 135 -13.00 -4.02 -9.60
C ASP A 135 -14.03 -2.87 -9.66
N GLU A 136 -15.31 -3.18 -9.80
CA GLU A 136 -16.40 -2.18 -9.77
C GLU A 136 -16.59 -1.60 -8.36
N GLU A 137 -16.52 -2.41 -7.32
CA GLU A 137 -16.62 -1.96 -5.93
C GLU A 137 -15.48 -1.00 -5.58
N GLN A 138 -14.24 -1.34 -5.94
CA GLN A 138 -13.08 -0.48 -5.74
C GLN A 138 -13.20 0.86 -6.49
N LYS A 139 -13.67 0.84 -7.74
CA LYS A 139 -13.94 2.06 -8.52
C LYS A 139 -14.98 2.97 -7.86
N ASN A 140 -16.04 2.37 -7.34
CA ASN A 140 -17.10 3.10 -6.65
C ASN A 140 -16.62 3.69 -5.31
N GLU A 141 -15.78 2.98 -4.57
CA GLU A 141 -15.16 3.47 -3.35
C GLU A 141 -14.24 4.64 -3.61
N ILE A 142 -13.35 4.55 -4.60
CA ILE A 142 -12.47 5.65 -5.00
C ILE A 142 -13.28 6.87 -5.44
N LYS A 143 -14.37 6.67 -6.19
CA LYS A 143 -15.28 7.74 -6.58
C LYS A 143 -15.92 8.43 -5.38
N ASP A 144 -16.40 7.66 -4.39
CA ASP A 144 -16.96 8.22 -3.16
C ASP A 144 -15.93 9.03 -2.36
N ILE A 145 -14.71 8.54 -2.29
CA ILE A 145 -13.60 9.25 -1.65
C ILE A 145 -13.31 10.57 -2.36
N ILE A 146 -13.22 10.56 -3.69
CA ILE A 146 -12.98 11.77 -4.50
C ILE A 146 -14.06 12.82 -4.26
N ILE A 147 -15.32 12.41 -4.21
CA ILE A 147 -16.46 13.34 -4.11
C ILE A 147 -16.66 13.83 -2.67
N ASN A 148 -16.55 12.96 -1.67
CA ASN A 148 -17.02 13.22 -0.33
C ASN A 148 -15.94 13.34 0.74
N LYS A 149 -14.76 12.75 0.54
CA LYS A 149 -13.77 12.60 1.60
C LYS A 149 -12.40 13.19 1.26
N TYR A 150 -12.17 13.57 0.01
CA TYR A 150 -10.86 14.05 -0.41
C TYR A 150 -10.64 15.50 0.02
N ASP A 151 -9.83 15.68 1.07
CA ASP A 151 -9.50 16.98 1.66
C ASP A 151 -7.99 17.28 1.62
N GLU A 152 -7.17 16.26 1.32
CA GLU A 152 -5.71 16.35 1.31
C GLU A 152 -5.16 16.40 -0.12
N GLU A 153 -3.97 16.98 -0.28
CA GLU A 153 -3.29 17.00 -1.59
C GLU A 153 -2.89 15.59 -2.05
N ILE A 154 -2.57 14.69 -1.10
CA ILE A 154 -2.22 13.29 -1.33
C ILE A 154 -2.78 12.44 -0.19
N MET A 155 -3.57 11.42 -0.53
CA MET A 155 -4.20 10.51 0.41
C MET A 155 -3.68 9.07 0.21
N THR A 156 -3.36 8.38 1.30
CA THR A 156 -3.00 6.96 1.27
C THR A 156 -4.16 6.13 1.81
N LEU A 157 -4.56 5.13 1.04
CA LEU A 157 -5.62 4.18 1.35
C LEU A 157 -5.00 2.80 1.49
N THR A 158 -5.54 1.99 2.39
CA THR A 158 -5.17 0.57 2.52
C THR A 158 -6.43 -0.26 2.49
N ASP A 159 -6.39 -1.30 1.68
CA ASP A 159 -7.44 -2.29 1.58
C ASP A 159 -6.87 -3.66 2.02
N ASP A 160 -7.58 -4.35 2.91
CA ASP A 160 -7.19 -5.66 3.46
C ASP A 160 -8.31 -6.67 3.18
N GLU A 161 -8.44 -7.04 1.91
CA GLU A 161 -9.39 -8.05 1.49
C GLU A 161 -8.74 -9.44 1.46
N LYS A 162 -9.29 -10.38 2.22
CA LYS A 162 -9.08 -11.85 2.19
C LYS A 162 -7.75 -12.30 1.52
N ASN A 163 -6.61 -12.01 2.12
CA ASN A 163 -5.26 -12.30 1.64
C ASN A 163 -4.69 -11.38 0.56
N ASN A 164 -5.34 -10.28 0.25
CA ASN A 164 -4.84 -9.31 -0.70
C ASN A 164 -4.74 -7.93 -0.03
N PHE A 165 -3.56 -7.58 0.47
CA PHE A 165 -3.30 -6.28 1.06
C PHE A 165 -2.83 -5.32 -0.01
N ILE A 166 -3.60 -4.26 -0.26
CA ILE A 166 -3.31 -3.25 -1.28
C ILE A 166 -3.02 -1.91 -0.60
N VAL A 167 -1.98 -1.23 -1.07
CA VAL A 167 -1.69 0.16 -0.73
C VAL A 167 -1.96 1.02 -1.96
N SER A 168 -2.89 1.95 -1.83
CA SER A 168 -3.25 2.90 -2.88
C SER A 168 -2.92 4.33 -2.44
N THR A 169 -2.41 5.13 -3.37
CA THR A 169 -2.13 6.54 -3.15
C THR A 169 -2.90 7.37 -4.16
N LEU A 170 -3.83 8.16 -3.66
CA LEU A 170 -4.67 9.09 -4.44
C LEU A 170 -4.06 10.50 -4.39
N SER A 171 -3.97 11.15 -5.51
CA SER A 171 -3.51 12.54 -5.60
C SER A 171 -4.25 13.31 -6.68
N LYS A 172 -4.50 14.59 -6.39
CA LYS A 172 -5.08 15.54 -7.34
C LYS A 172 -4.06 15.93 -8.40
N ILE A 173 -4.51 16.05 -9.65
CA ILE A 173 -3.70 16.55 -10.77
C ILE A 173 -4.11 17.98 -11.06
N LYS A 174 -3.10 18.86 -11.15
CA LYS A 174 -3.26 20.26 -11.54
C LYS A 174 -2.57 20.51 -12.87
N PHE A 175 -3.13 21.36 -13.67
CA PHE A 175 -2.53 21.90 -14.88
C PHE A 175 -2.67 23.41 -14.88
N GLN A 176 -1.56 24.16 -14.93
CA GLN A 176 -1.56 25.61 -14.82
C GLN A 176 -2.36 26.13 -13.59
N GLU A 177 -2.09 25.56 -12.42
CA GLU A 177 -2.78 25.86 -11.15
C GLU A 177 -4.28 25.49 -11.10
N LYS A 178 -4.83 24.88 -12.16
CA LYS A 178 -6.22 24.45 -12.20
C LYS A 178 -6.31 22.95 -11.99
N ASP A 179 -7.21 22.54 -11.09
CA ASP A 179 -7.52 21.12 -10.89
C ASP A 179 -8.16 20.54 -12.15
N ILE A 180 -7.64 19.42 -12.66
CA ILE A 180 -8.13 18.74 -13.87
C ILE A 180 -8.61 17.32 -13.60
N GLY A 181 -8.23 16.71 -12.50
CA GLY A 181 -8.66 15.37 -12.11
C GLY A 181 -7.77 14.74 -11.04
N TYR A 182 -7.77 13.42 -10.98
CA TYR A 182 -7.07 12.64 -9.97
C TYR A 182 -6.31 11.47 -10.58
N ILE A 183 -5.23 11.07 -9.91
CA ILE A 183 -4.47 9.86 -10.19
C ILE A 183 -4.45 8.98 -8.95
N VAL A 184 -4.65 7.68 -9.16
CA VAL A 184 -4.51 6.64 -8.13
C VAL A 184 -3.43 5.67 -8.57
N VAL A 185 -2.47 5.45 -7.70
CA VAL A 185 -1.44 4.41 -7.87
C VAL A 185 -1.69 3.35 -6.82
N SER A 186 -1.90 2.12 -7.25
CA SER A 186 -2.18 0.97 -6.39
C SER A 186 -1.12 -0.10 -6.58
N GLU A 187 -0.70 -0.71 -5.49
CA GLU A 187 0.28 -1.79 -5.48
C GLU A 187 -0.10 -2.83 -4.42
N GLN A 188 0.00 -4.10 -4.78
CA GLN A 188 -0.17 -5.20 -3.86
C GLN A 188 1.00 -5.21 -2.86
N ALA A 189 0.68 -5.27 -1.58
CA ALA A 189 1.62 -5.11 -0.49
C ALA A 189 1.55 -6.25 0.53
N ASN A 190 1.28 -7.47 0.07
CA ASN A 190 1.25 -8.68 0.90
C ASN A 190 2.60 -8.94 1.57
N ASP A 191 3.70 -8.53 0.94
CA ASP A 191 5.04 -8.54 1.49
C ASP A 191 5.14 -7.75 2.81
N ILE A 192 4.40 -6.65 2.95
CA ILE A 192 4.33 -5.86 4.19
C ILE A 192 3.73 -6.71 5.31
N ILE A 193 2.62 -7.40 5.06
CA ILE A 193 1.96 -8.26 6.06
C ILE A 193 2.89 -9.40 6.48
N ILE A 194 3.55 -10.05 5.51
CA ILE A 194 4.52 -11.12 5.77
C ILE A 194 5.69 -10.59 6.61
N ALA A 195 6.30 -9.47 6.19
CA ALA A 195 7.42 -8.85 6.90
C ALA A 195 7.07 -8.44 8.33
N VAL A 196 5.87 -7.87 8.54
CA VAL A 196 5.36 -7.53 9.88
C VAL A 196 5.20 -8.77 10.74
N LYS A 197 4.60 -9.84 10.19
CA LYS A 197 4.39 -11.10 10.90
C LYS A 197 5.71 -11.76 11.30
N GLU A 198 6.67 -11.81 10.39
CA GLU A 198 8.00 -12.37 10.64
C GLU A 198 8.78 -11.58 11.70
N ARG A 199 8.79 -10.25 11.60
CA ARG A 199 9.44 -9.37 12.60
C ARG A 199 8.81 -9.51 13.96
N LYS A 200 7.47 -9.53 14.05
CA LYS A 200 6.75 -9.78 15.31
C LYS A 200 7.14 -11.12 15.92
N ALA A 201 7.13 -12.19 15.13
CA ALA A 201 7.50 -13.53 15.59
C ALA A 201 8.96 -13.59 16.06
N PHE A 202 9.89 -12.99 15.34
CA PHE A 202 11.31 -12.93 15.71
C PHE A 202 11.50 -12.20 17.04
N ILE A 203 10.91 -11.04 17.23
CA ILE A 203 11.04 -10.24 18.44
C ILE A 203 10.46 -10.98 19.66
N ILE A 204 9.28 -11.59 19.51
CA ILE A 204 8.64 -12.37 20.59
C ILE A 204 9.53 -13.55 20.99
N ARG A 205 10.07 -14.30 20.03
CA ARG A 205 11.00 -15.42 20.30
C ARG A 205 12.25 -14.95 21.03
N THR A 206 12.83 -13.82 20.59
CA THR A 206 14.01 -13.23 21.23
C THR A 206 13.72 -12.80 22.66
N MET A 207 12.57 -12.15 22.91
CA MET A 207 12.17 -11.76 24.25
C MET A 207 12.00 -12.98 25.19
N ILE A 208 11.38 -14.05 24.71
CA ILE A 208 11.23 -15.28 25.47
C ILE A 208 12.61 -15.88 25.80
N ALA A 209 13.52 -15.94 24.83
CA ALA A 209 14.86 -16.47 25.02
C ALA A 209 15.70 -15.66 26.03
N VAL A 210 15.48 -14.35 26.12
CA VAL A 210 16.18 -13.47 27.11
C VAL A 210 15.53 -13.54 28.50
N ALA A 211 14.26 -13.90 28.59
CA ALA A 211 13.52 -13.98 29.86
C ALA A 211 13.76 -15.30 30.62
N ILE A 212 14.31 -16.35 29.98
CA ILE A 212 14.67 -17.66 30.56
C ILE A 212 16.09 -17.61 31.11
#